data_e03008d9a47d3af8e2b18040fe3b2a4b
#
_entry.id   e03008d9a47d3af8e2b18040fe3b2a4b
#
_cell.length_a   1.000
_cell.length_b   1.000
_cell.length_c   1.000
_cell.angle_alpha   90.00
_cell.angle_beta   90.00
_cell.angle_gamma   90.00
#
_symmetry.space_group_name_H-M   'P 1'
#
loop_
_entity.id
_entity.type
_entity.pdbx_description
1 polymer ?
#
loop_
_entity_poly.entity_id
_entity_poly.type
_entity_poly.pdbx_seq_one_letter_code
_entity_poly.pdbx_strand_id
1 'polypeptide(L)'
;MGDTEPARKSAYERLGGDDGVRMLVETFYDIVEQEEYAAELHLLHRRGFGVAHSREEQFNYLSGFFGGPQRYVMTHGHARLKEIHEHVPIGPEMRDLWLRCMDEATARIGLDGDLAALLMRHLKAAAETARNRD
;
A
#
# COMPACT_ATOMS: atom_id res chain seq x y z
N MET A 1 28.34 -14.68 22.40
CA MET A 1 27.92 -14.59 22.13
C MET A 1 27.10 -14.33 21.90
N GLY A 2 26.83 -14.29 21.77
CA GLY A 2 26.14 -14.21 21.59
C GLY A 2 25.35 -13.77 21.35
N ASP A 3 25.23 -13.89 21.37
CA ASP A 3 24.48 -13.47 21.10
C ASP A 3 23.66 -12.82 20.85
N THR A 4 23.38 -13.29 20.97
CA THR A 4 22.86 -12.36 19.98
C THR A 4 21.44 -12.70 19.59
N GLU A 5 20.53 -11.80 19.85
CA GLU A 5 19.18 -11.94 19.36
C GLU A 5 19.21 -11.95 17.83
N PRO A 6 18.44 -12.83 17.19
CA PRO A 6 18.30 -12.77 15.74
C PRO A 6 17.70 -11.42 15.32
N ALA A 7 18.14 -10.89 14.21
CA ALA A 7 17.60 -9.64 13.68
C ALA A 7 16.09 -9.76 13.50
N ARG A 8 15.37 -8.72 13.87
CA ARG A 8 13.91 -8.69 13.69
C ARG A 8 13.58 -8.73 12.20
N LYS A 9 12.60 -9.53 11.86
CA LYS A 9 12.11 -9.57 10.49
C LYS A 9 11.41 -8.27 10.15
N SER A 10 11.63 -7.76 8.94
CA SER A 10 10.89 -6.62 8.43
C SER A 10 9.43 -7.02 8.17
N ALA A 11 8.56 -6.03 8.02
CA ALA A 11 7.18 -6.29 7.61
C ALA A 11 7.13 -7.04 6.28
N TYR A 12 8.04 -6.69 5.37
CA TYR A 12 8.18 -7.36 4.07
C TYR A 12 8.40 -8.87 4.25
N GLU A 13 9.36 -9.24 5.11
CA GLU A 13 9.65 -10.67 5.36
C GLU A 13 8.47 -11.36 6.06
N ARG A 14 7.83 -10.68 7.00
CA ARG A 14 6.70 -11.22 7.74
C ARG A 14 5.48 -11.46 6.84
N LEU A 15 5.32 -10.63 5.80
CA LEU A 15 4.29 -10.83 4.79
C LEU A 15 4.54 -12.03 3.89
N GLY A 16 5.79 -12.47 3.77
CA GLY A 16 6.16 -13.54 2.87
C GLY A 16 6.96 -13.07 1.66
N GLY A 17 7.61 -11.92 1.76
CA GLY A 17 8.44 -11.39 0.69
C GLY A 17 7.61 -10.88 -0.49
N ASP A 18 8.15 -10.97 -1.68
CA ASP A 18 7.48 -10.51 -2.91
C ASP A 18 6.09 -11.14 -3.09
N ASP A 19 5.96 -12.44 -2.83
CA ASP A 19 4.68 -13.13 -3.02
C ASP A 19 3.63 -12.59 -2.08
N GLY A 20 3.99 -12.31 -0.83
CA GLY A 20 3.06 -11.75 0.15
C GLY A 20 2.65 -10.33 -0.18
N VAL A 21 3.61 -9.49 -0.57
CA VAL A 21 3.32 -8.11 -0.99
C VAL A 21 2.45 -8.11 -2.24
N ARG A 22 2.75 -8.99 -3.20
CA ARG A 22 1.96 -9.10 -4.44
C ARG A 22 0.51 -9.53 -4.11
N MET A 23 0.34 -10.51 -3.23
CA MET A 23 -0.99 -10.95 -2.83
C MET A 23 -1.79 -9.81 -2.20
N LEU A 24 -1.16 -9.02 -1.33
CA LEU A 24 -1.83 -7.87 -0.71
C LEU A 24 -2.25 -6.84 -1.75
N VAL A 25 -1.35 -6.49 -2.66
CA VAL A 25 -1.61 -5.48 -3.70
C VAL A 25 -2.71 -5.95 -4.65
N GLU A 26 -2.64 -7.19 -5.12
CA GLU A 26 -3.65 -7.72 -6.04
C GLU A 26 -5.03 -7.78 -5.38
N THR A 27 -5.08 -8.21 -4.13
CA THR A 27 -6.34 -8.27 -3.38
C THR A 27 -6.92 -6.87 -3.17
N PHE A 28 -6.06 -5.91 -2.82
CA PHE A 28 -6.48 -4.51 -2.68
C PHE A 28 -7.13 -3.99 -3.97
N TYR A 29 -6.49 -4.18 -5.11
CA TYR A 29 -7.03 -3.67 -6.37
C TYR A 29 -8.23 -4.47 -6.88
N ASP A 30 -8.33 -5.75 -6.52
CA ASP A 30 -9.54 -6.52 -6.79
C ASP A 30 -10.73 -5.92 -6.04
N ILE A 31 -10.53 -5.51 -4.78
CA ILE A 31 -11.56 -4.82 -4.00
C ILE A 31 -11.93 -3.50 -4.66
N VAL A 32 -10.92 -2.71 -5.08
CA VAL A 32 -11.15 -1.44 -5.74
C VAL A 32 -12.02 -1.61 -6.99
N GLU A 33 -11.79 -2.66 -7.75
CA GLU A 33 -12.52 -2.90 -9.00
C GLU A 33 -13.90 -3.52 -8.80
N GLN A 34 -14.10 -4.31 -7.73
CA GLN A 34 -15.28 -5.14 -7.59
C GLN A 34 -16.30 -4.65 -6.56
N GLU A 35 -15.86 -3.94 -5.51
CA GLU A 35 -16.75 -3.53 -4.44
C GLU A 35 -17.41 -2.19 -4.75
N GLU A 36 -18.72 -2.13 -4.57
CA GLU A 36 -19.49 -0.91 -4.83
C GLU A 36 -18.99 0.27 -4.01
N TYR A 37 -18.62 0.03 -2.75
CA TYR A 37 -18.17 1.12 -1.89
C TYR A 37 -16.86 1.75 -2.36
N ALA A 38 -16.11 1.06 -3.21
CA ALA A 38 -14.84 1.54 -3.73
C ALA A 38 -14.95 2.22 -5.10
N ALA A 39 -16.15 2.41 -5.61
CA ALA A 39 -16.38 2.92 -6.97
C ALA A 39 -15.67 4.25 -7.25
N GLU A 40 -15.66 5.17 -6.28
CA GLU A 40 -15.00 6.47 -6.48
C GLU A 40 -13.49 6.33 -6.57
N LEU A 41 -12.91 5.43 -5.79
CA LEU A 41 -11.48 5.15 -5.85
C LEU A 41 -11.11 4.48 -7.18
N HIS A 42 -11.96 3.56 -7.64
CA HIS A 42 -11.79 2.93 -8.95
C HIS A 42 -11.81 3.97 -10.07
N LEU A 43 -12.78 4.88 -10.01
CA LEU A 43 -12.90 5.95 -11.01
C LEU A 43 -11.66 6.85 -11.02
N LEU A 44 -11.12 7.17 -9.85
CA LEU A 44 -9.91 7.98 -9.72
C LEU A 44 -8.74 7.31 -10.45
N HIS A 45 -8.58 6.00 -10.28
CA HIS A 45 -7.52 5.25 -10.97
C HIS A 45 -7.75 5.20 -12.48
N ARG A 46 -9.00 5.03 -12.91
CA ARG A 46 -9.33 4.99 -14.34
C ARG A 46 -9.06 6.33 -15.04
N ARG A 47 -9.22 7.43 -14.34
CA ARG A 47 -8.90 8.76 -14.87
C ARG A 47 -7.41 9.05 -14.92
N GLY A 48 -6.61 8.28 -14.18
CA GLY A 48 -5.16 8.34 -14.22
C GLY A 48 -4.59 7.33 -15.21
N PHE A 49 -3.57 6.58 -14.76
CA PHE A 49 -2.88 5.62 -15.62
C PHE A 49 -3.55 4.24 -15.66
N GLY A 50 -4.64 4.05 -14.92
CA GLY A 50 -5.38 2.80 -14.88
C GLY A 50 -4.93 1.86 -13.78
N VAL A 51 -5.78 0.88 -13.49
CA VAL A 51 -5.55 -0.06 -12.38
C VAL A 51 -4.35 -0.98 -12.67
N ALA A 52 -4.17 -1.43 -13.91
CA ALA A 52 -3.05 -2.31 -14.25
C ALA A 52 -1.70 -1.65 -13.94
N HIS A 53 -1.54 -0.39 -14.31
CA HIS A 53 -0.34 0.38 -14.00
C HIS A 53 -0.19 0.56 -12.49
N SER A 54 -1.28 0.89 -11.80
CA SER A 54 -1.26 1.12 -10.35
C SER A 54 -0.90 -0.14 -9.58
N ARG A 55 -1.33 -1.32 -10.04
CA ARG A 55 -0.95 -2.58 -9.40
C ARG A 55 0.58 -2.76 -9.34
N GLU A 56 1.25 -2.49 -10.46
CA GLU A 56 2.71 -2.60 -10.53
C GLU A 56 3.41 -1.53 -9.70
N GLU A 57 2.98 -0.29 -9.81
CA GLU A 57 3.59 0.82 -9.06
C GLU A 57 3.40 0.62 -7.55
N GLN A 58 2.23 0.18 -7.13
CA GLN A 58 1.95 -0.07 -5.71
C GLN A 58 2.79 -1.22 -5.18
N PHE A 59 2.95 -2.29 -5.97
CA PHE A 59 3.81 -3.40 -5.60
C PHE A 59 5.26 -2.90 -5.39
N ASN A 60 5.76 -2.12 -6.34
CA ASN A 60 7.11 -1.59 -6.26
C ASN A 60 7.29 -0.68 -5.04
N TYR A 61 6.30 0.19 -4.79
CA TYR A 61 6.34 1.10 -3.65
C TYR A 61 6.27 0.36 -2.32
N LEU A 62 5.28 -0.52 -2.16
CA LEU A 62 5.07 -1.21 -0.89
C LEU A 62 6.20 -2.19 -0.57
N SER A 63 6.84 -2.79 -1.59
CA SER A 63 7.99 -3.65 -1.35
C SER A 63 9.06 -2.90 -0.54
N GLY A 64 9.42 -1.69 -0.96
CA GLY A 64 10.40 -0.87 -0.26
C GLY A 64 9.84 -0.30 1.04
N PHE A 65 8.59 0.13 1.05
CA PHE A 65 7.92 0.71 2.22
C PHE A 65 7.92 -0.27 3.40
N PHE A 66 7.74 -1.56 3.11
CA PHE A 66 7.71 -2.59 4.15
C PHE A 66 9.10 -3.15 4.50
N GLY A 67 10.15 -2.59 3.92
CA GLY A 67 11.54 -2.96 4.25
C GLY A 67 12.18 -3.96 3.31
N GLY A 68 11.58 -4.21 2.15
CA GLY A 68 12.15 -5.05 1.10
C GLY A 68 12.91 -4.25 0.04
N PRO A 69 13.04 -4.80 -1.17
CA PRO A 69 13.78 -4.12 -2.25
C PRO A 69 13.18 -2.75 -2.57
N GLN A 70 14.04 -1.76 -2.76
CA GLN A 70 13.65 -0.37 -3.02
C GLN A 70 13.37 -0.13 -4.51
N ARG A 71 12.46 -0.91 -5.07
CA ARG A 71 12.17 -0.88 -6.51
C ARG A 71 11.65 0.45 -7.01
N TYR A 72 10.75 1.07 -6.25
CA TYR A 72 10.19 2.35 -6.64
C TYR A 72 11.27 3.43 -6.72
N VAL A 73 12.11 3.51 -5.70
CA VAL A 73 13.22 4.46 -5.65
C VAL A 73 14.21 4.20 -6.79
N MET A 74 14.50 2.94 -7.06
CA MET A 74 15.44 2.57 -8.13
C MET A 74 14.92 2.97 -9.51
N THR A 75 13.61 2.93 -9.71
CA THR A 75 12.98 3.32 -10.98
C THR A 75 12.77 4.82 -11.12
N HIS A 76 12.29 5.47 -10.04
CA HIS A 76 11.84 6.87 -10.08
C HIS A 76 12.78 7.85 -9.39
N GLY A 77 13.79 7.37 -8.68
CA GLY A 77 14.76 8.21 -7.98
C GLY A 77 14.31 8.73 -6.62
N HIS A 78 13.06 8.51 -6.25
CA HIS A 78 12.52 8.91 -4.94
C HIS A 78 11.26 8.12 -4.63
N ALA A 79 10.75 8.28 -3.40
CA ALA A 79 9.49 7.68 -2.96
C ALA A 79 8.68 8.72 -2.17
N ARG A 80 8.71 9.99 -2.63
CA ARG A 80 8.04 11.09 -1.93
C ARG A 80 6.55 11.09 -2.28
N LEU A 81 5.72 10.71 -1.31
CA LEU A 81 4.28 10.53 -1.49
C LEU A 81 3.56 11.79 -1.97
N LYS A 82 3.95 12.96 -1.49
CA LYS A 82 3.34 14.21 -1.93
C LYS A 82 3.57 14.46 -3.43
N GLU A 83 4.79 14.22 -3.89
CA GLU A 83 5.12 14.42 -5.30
C GLU A 83 4.46 13.38 -6.19
N ILE A 84 4.41 12.13 -5.73
CA ILE A 84 3.76 11.05 -6.47
C ILE A 84 2.29 11.36 -6.73
N HIS A 85 1.62 12.01 -5.77
CA HIS A 85 0.18 12.26 -5.82
C HIS A 85 -0.21 13.72 -6.08
N GLU A 86 0.73 14.61 -6.37
CA GLU A 86 0.44 16.05 -6.44
C GLU A 86 -0.60 16.44 -7.48
N HIS A 87 -0.74 15.65 -8.54
CA HIS A 87 -1.71 15.89 -9.60
C HIS A 87 -2.97 15.03 -9.48
N VAL A 88 -3.12 14.32 -8.37
CA VAL A 88 -4.28 13.48 -8.08
C VAL A 88 -4.99 14.07 -6.86
N PRO A 89 -6.30 14.45 -6.97
CA PRO A 89 -6.98 15.05 -5.83
C PRO A 89 -7.29 14.02 -4.75
N ILE A 90 -6.70 14.18 -3.56
CA ILE A 90 -6.89 13.27 -2.44
C ILE A 90 -7.31 14.09 -1.22
N GLY A 91 -8.62 14.07 -0.90
CA GLY A 91 -9.15 14.63 0.32
C GLY A 91 -9.28 13.55 1.39
N PRO A 92 -9.84 13.93 2.58
CA PRO A 92 -10.03 12.99 3.67
C PRO A 92 -10.88 11.78 3.30
N GLU A 93 -11.91 11.98 2.48
CA GLU A 93 -12.82 10.89 2.10
C GLU A 93 -12.12 9.85 1.22
N MET A 94 -11.33 10.30 0.25
CA MET A 94 -10.58 9.40 -0.62
C MET A 94 -9.48 8.68 0.15
N ARG A 95 -8.80 9.39 1.06
CA ARG A 95 -7.83 8.80 1.97
C ARG A 95 -8.47 7.66 2.77
N ASP A 96 -9.62 7.94 3.37
CA ASP A 96 -10.32 6.95 4.21
C ASP A 96 -10.81 5.76 3.39
N LEU A 97 -11.27 6.02 2.18
CA LEU A 97 -11.71 4.95 1.27
C LEU A 97 -10.55 4.03 0.90
N TRP A 98 -9.39 4.60 0.59
CA TRP A 98 -8.18 3.81 0.30
C TRP A 98 -7.82 2.92 1.50
N LEU A 99 -7.85 3.51 2.71
CA LEU A 99 -7.54 2.77 3.94
C LEU A 99 -8.54 1.65 4.20
N ARG A 100 -9.82 1.90 3.93
CA ARG A 100 -10.85 0.87 4.08
C ARG A 100 -10.60 -0.31 3.14
N CYS A 101 -10.23 -0.05 1.89
CA CYS A 101 -9.92 -1.10 0.93
C CYS A 101 -8.67 -1.89 1.38
N MET A 102 -7.66 -1.21 1.90
CA MET A 102 -6.44 -1.86 2.36
C MET A 102 -6.70 -2.71 3.60
N ASP A 103 -7.52 -2.20 4.53
CA ASP A 103 -7.88 -2.96 5.73
C ASP A 103 -8.62 -4.24 5.36
N GLU A 104 -9.55 -4.16 4.43
CA GLU A 104 -10.26 -5.34 3.95
C GLU A 104 -9.32 -6.30 3.23
N ALA A 105 -8.35 -5.80 2.48
CA ALA A 105 -7.36 -6.64 1.81
C ALA A 105 -6.53 -7.45 2.80
N THR A 106 -6.08 -6.81 3.90
CA THR A 106 -5.32 -7.53 4.94
C THR A 106 -6.16 -8.63 5.57
N ALA A 107 -7.45 -8.38 5.78
CA ALA A 107 -8.36 -9.38 6.33
C ALA A 107 -8.57 -10.54 5.36
N ARG A 108 -8.77 -10.25 4.08
CA ARG A 108 -9.01 -11.30 3.07
C ARG A 108 -7.84 -12.25 2.89
N ILE A 109 -6.60 -11.73 2.97
CA ILE A 109 -5.42 -12.58 2.84
C ILE A 109 -5.05 -13.28 4.16
N GLY A 110 -5.81 -13.00 5.23
CA GLY A 110 -5.65 -13.71 6.49
C GLY A 110 -4.40 -13.35 7.27
N LEU A 111 -3.99 -12.09 7.25
CA LEU A 111 -2.82 -11.66 8.01
C LEU A 111 -3.04 -11.82 9.50
N ASP A 112 -1.99 -12.21 10.21
CA ASP A 112 -1.95 -12.19 11.65
C ASP A 112 -2.37 -10.79 12.16
N GLY A 113 -3.19 -10.74 13.24
CA GLY A 113 -3.74 -9.49 13.73
C GLY A 113 -2.71 -8.46 14.12
N ASP A 114 -1.58 -8.88 14.71
CA ASP A 114 -0.50 -7.97 15.09
C ASP A 114 0.18 -7.38 13.86
N LEU A 115 0.42 -8.18 12.84
CA LEU A 115 1.02 -7.71 11.60
C LEU A 115 0.06 -6.77 10.87
N ALA A 116 -1.22 -7.13 10.78
CA ALA A 116 -2.23 -6.27 10.14
C ALA A 116 -2.30 -4.91 10.83
N ALA A 117 -2.31 -4.87 12.17
CA ALA A 117 -2.34 -3.63 12.93
C ALA A 117 -1.08 -2.78 12.68
N LEU A 118 0.08 -3.42 12.63
CA LEU A 118 1.35 -2.73 12.34
C LEU A 118 1.32 -2.09 10.94
N LEU A 119 0.91 -2.85 9.92
CA LEU A 119 0.82 -2.35 8.55
C LEU A 119 -0.16 -1.18 8.46
N MET A 120 -1.35 -1.32 9.05
CA MET A 120 -2.35 -0.27 8.98
C MET A 120 -1.91 1.01 9.68
N ARG A 121 -1.18 0.91 10.78
CA ARG A 121 -0.64 2.09 11.46
C ARG A 121 0.33 2.86 10.54
N HIS A 122 1.23 2.17 9.88
CA HIS A 122 2.17 2.79 8.94
C HIS A 122 1.48 3.33 7.71
N LEU A 123 0.49 2.59 7.19
CA LEU A 123 -0.25 3.00 6.01
C LEU A 123 -1.15 4.20 6.26
N LYS A 124 -1.71 4.34 7.48
CA LYS A 124 -2.47 5.54 7.85
C LYS A 124 -1.60 6.79 7.79
N ALA A 125 -0.39 6.70 8.30
CA ALA A 125 0.56 7.82 8.26
C ALA A 125 0.93 8.16 6.81
N ALA A 126 1.18 7.15 5.99
CA ALA A 126 1.52 7.34 4.57
C ALA A 126 0.35 7.96 3.80
N ALA A 127 -0.87 7.49 4.02
CA ALA A 127 -2.07 8.01 3.35
C ALA A 127 -2.32 9.47 3.73
N GLU A 128 -2.09 9.83 4.98
CA GLU A 128 -2.21 11.23 5.41
C GLU A 128 -1.15 12.10 4.74
N THR A 129 0.06 11.58 4.56
CA THR A 129 1.11 12.30 3.85
C THR A 129 0.74 12.54 2.38
N ALA A 130 0.05 11.59 1.75
CA ALA A 130 -0.37 11.70 0.36
C ALA A 130 -1.57 12.65 0.18
N ARG A 131 -2.35 12.89 1.22
CA ARG A 131 -3.53 13.77 1.17
C ARG A 131 -3.11 15.19 0.79
N ASN A 132 -3.81 15.78 -0.17
CA ASN A 132 -3.49 17.11 -0.69
C ASN A 132 -4.73 18.02 -0.83
N ARG A 133 -5.85 17.62 -0.26
CA ARG A 133 -7.10 18.43 -0.20
C ARG A 133 -7.62 18.42 1.23
N ASP A 134 -8.31 19.50 1.58
CA ASP A 134 -8.94 19.63 2.90
C ASP A 134 -10.27 18.87 2.98
#